data_40c3ba760b2d08ac3e34ab68aedc4085
#
_entry.id   40c3ba760b2d08ac3e34ab68aedc4085
#
_cell.length_a   1.000
_cell.length_b   1.000
_cell.length_c   1.000
_cell.angle_alpha   90.00
_cell.angle_beta   90.00
_cell.angle_gamma   90.00
#
_symmetry.space_group_name_H-M   'P 1'
#
loop_
_entity.id
_entity.type
_entity.pdbx_description
1 polymer ?
#
loop_
_entity_poly.entity_id
_entity_poly.type
_entity_poly.pdbx_seq_one_letter_code
_entity_poly.pdbx_strand_id
1 'polypeptide(L)'
;MGIGAKLSAAYRRDRHIARLILMMVVWAVFMAITRFDKFYTLINFQTMASQFPEFGLMSLGIMVCMITGGIDLSTVGVANLVSICTATLMKAVATEENEIAVYVIPLCFVIAILMGAAAGAFNGFLVSRVRIPPILATLGTSELFTGIGIVITDGKAVSKLPRMYSSAINSKIFGLIPTQLVFFAVMAMVIWFLLMRTTYGTKIYMIGTSSKAAVFSGIRTNLLLVKTYMISGICAALGGMVMLANYNSARADYGTVYTLQCVLIVVLGGVNPNGGSGKVSGVVLAICLLQMLQTGINRFPQISSYYISLIWGGVLILVMVLNYFTEHNIHLIKSRRS
;
A
#
# COMPACT_ATOMS: atom_id res chain seq x y z
N MET A 1 -22.59 31.34 4.58
CA MET A 1 -21.46 30.77 5.32
C MET A 1 -20.21 30.84 4.44
N GLY A 2 -19.23 31.70 4.77
CA GLY A 2 -18.06 31.94 3.93
C GLY A 2 -17.16 30.70 3.83
N ILE A 3 -16.35 30.62 2.75
CA ILE A 3 -15.40 29.53 2.47
C ILE A 3 -14.49 29.27 3.70
N GLY A 4 -14.09 30.32 4.43
CA GLY A 4 -13.29 30.19 5.66
C GLY A 4 -13.98 29.44 6.81
N ALA A 5 -15.29 29.60 6.99
CA ALA A 5 -16.05 28.89 8.02
C ALA A 5 -16.21 27.38 7.68
N LYS A 6 -16.38 27.04 6.39
CA LYS A 6 -16.40 25.65 5.93
C LYS A 6 -15.04 24.98 6.06
N LEU A 7 -13.95 25.68 5.74
CA LEU A 7 -12.58 25.21 5.92
C LEU A 7 -12.22 24.99 7.39
N SER A 8 -12.60 25.90 8.29
CA SER A 8 -12.35 25.77 9.72
C SER A 8 -13.15 24.62 10.35
N ALA A 9 -14.38 24.38 9.90
CA ALA A 9 -15.22 23.28 10.34
C ALA A 9 -14.65 21.94 9.83
N ALA A 10 -14.18 21.86 8.58
CA ALA A 10 -13.52 20.67 8.03
C ALA A 10 -12.19 20.40 8.74
N TYR A 11 -11.40 21.43 9.05
CA TYR A 11 -10.15 21.32 9.81
C TYR A 11 -10.38 20.77 11.23
N ARG A 12 -11.45 21.20 11.91
CA ARG A 12 -11.81 20.71 13.25
C ARG A 12 -12.30 19.26 13.22
N ARG A 13 -12.93 18.84 12.12
CA ARG A 13 -13.52 17.50 11.98
C ARG A 13 -12.47 16.43 11.73
N ASP A 14 -11.37 16.74 11.03
CA ASP A 14 -10.35 15.75 10.69
C ASP A 14 -8.95 16.39 10.49
N ARG A 15 -8.26 16.64 11.60
CA ARG A 15 -6.96 17.34 11.62
C ARG A 15 -5.87 16.63 10.78
N HIS A 16 -5.92 15.31 10.65
CA HIS A 16 -4.95 14.56 9.85
C HIS A 16 -5.14 14.81 8.36
N ILE A 17 -6.37 14.71 7.86
CA ILE A 17 -6.69 14.98 6.45
C ILE A 17 -6.35 16.43 6.10
N ALA A 18 -6.70 17.37 6.96
CA ALA A 18 -6.40 18.80 6.72
C ALA A 18 -4.88 19.07 6.63
N ARG A 19 -4.07 18.42 7.47
CA ARG A 19 -2.60 18.53 7.41
C ARG A 19 -2.03 17.94 6.12
N LEU A 20 -2.52 16.77 5.67
CA LEU A 20 -2.09 16.16 4.42
C LEU A 20 -2.41 17.06 3.23
N ILE A 21 -3.62 17.60 3.17
CA ILE A 21 -4.03 18.53 2.11
C ILE A 21 -3.15 19.79 2.13
N LEU A 22 -2.88 20.35 3.32
CA LEU A 22 -1.99 21.49 3.45
C LEU A 22 -0.59 21.20 2.91
N MET A 23 0.00 20.04 3.28
CA MET A 23 1.30 19.62 2.77
C MET A 23 1.29 19.45 1.24
N MET A 24 0.22 18.85 0.68
CA MET A 24 0.07 18.73 -0.77
C MET A 24 0.02 20.09 -1.46
N VAL A 25 -0.73 21.04 -0.90
CA VAL A 25 -0.84 22.42 -1.45
C VAL A 25 0.50 23.14 -1.35
N VAL A 26 1.17 23.10 -0.20
CA VAL A 26 2.50 23.71 -0.02
C VAL A 26 3.50 23.14 -1.03
N TRP A 27 3.53 21.80 -1.20
CA TRP A 27 4.41 21.17 -2.18
C TRP A 27 4.04 21.54 -3.61
N ALA A 28 2.75 21.56 -3.95
CA ALA A 28 2.28 21.98 -5.27
C ALA A 28 2.72 23.42 -5.57
N VAL A 29 2.52 24.38 -4.64
CA VAL A 29 2.97 25.77 -4.81
C VAL A 29 4.49 25.83 -4.97
N PHE A 30 5.25 25.09 -4.16
CA PHE A 30 6.71 25.04 -4.29
C PHE A 30 7.15 24.56 -5.69
N MET A 31 6.52 23.50 -6.20
CA MET A 31 6.80 23.00 -7.55
C MET A 31 6.34 23.95 -8.65
N ALA A 32 5.26 24.72 -8.42
CA ALA A 32 4.81 25.75 -9.37
C ALA A 32 5.84 26.90 -9.50
N ILE A 33 6.47 27.27 -8.40
CA ILE A 33 7.50 28.34 -8.39
C ILE A 33 8.82 27.84 -8.99
N THR A 34 9.21 26.59 -8.71
CA THR A 34 10.56 26.12 -9.01
C THR A 34 10.68 25.33 -10.31
N ARG A 35 9.67 24.55 -10.68
CA ARG A 35 9.72 23.57 -11.80
C ARG A 35 8.38 23.44 -12.53
N PHE A 36 7.70 24.54 -12.79
CA PHE A 36 6.36 24.56 -13.43
C PHE A 36 6.31 23.72 -14.70
N ASP A 37 7.20 24.01 -15.66
CA ASP A 37 7.20 23.37 -17.01
C ASP A 37 7.46 21.87 -17.00
N LYS A 38 8.14 21.36 -15.94
CA LYS A 38 8.49 19.94 -15.83
C LYS A 38 7.52 19.16 -14.95
N PHE A 39 6.88 19.81 -13.99
CA PHE A 39 5.99 19.18 -13.04
C PHE A 39 4.53 19.21 -13.49
N TYR A 40 4.04 20.35 -14.00
CA TYR A 40 2.64 20.56 -14.38
C TYR A 40 2.38 20.16 -15.84
N THR A 41 2.82 18.97 -16.25
CA THR A 41 2.52 18.40 -17.57
C THR A 41 1.53 17.25 -17.44
N LEU A 42 0.64 17.08 -18.43
CA LEU A 42 -0.30 15.95 -18.46
C LEU A 42 0.44 14.61 -18.40
N ILE A 43 1.56 14.48 -19.10
CA ILE A 43 2.40 13.28 -19.12
C ILE A 43 2.92 12.98 -17.71
N ASN A 44 3.33 13.99 -16.94
CA ASN A 44 3.82 13.80 -15.59
C ASN A 44 2.71 13.28 -14.66
N PHE A 45 1.51 13.86 -14.72
CA PHE A 45 0.37 13.38 -13.94
C PHE A 45 -0.05 11.96 -14.32
N GLN A 46 -0.02 11.62 -15.60
CA GLN A 46 -0.27 10.25 -16.07
C GLN A 46 0.79 9.28 -15.54
N THR A 47 2.07 9.67 -15.58
CA THR A 47 3.16 8.85 -15.02
C THR A 47 3.00 8.65 -13.52
N MET A 48 2.68 9.69 -12.77
CA MET A 48 2.38 9.56 -11.33
C MET A 48 1.22 8.59 -11.11
N ALA A 49 0.15 8.72 -11.88
CA ALA A 49 -1.05 7.89 -11.77
C ALA A 49 -0.83 6.43 -12.17
N SER A 50 0.20 6.12 -12.96
CA SER A 50 0.59 4.74 -13.30
C SER A 50 1.55 4.12 -12.30
N GLN A 51 2.36 4.91 -11.60
CA GLN A 51 3.39 4.42 -10.68
C GLN A 51 2.86 4.12 -9.27
N PHE A 52 2.09 5.05 -8.66
CA PHE A 52 1.70 4.88 -7.26
C PHE A 52 0.76 3.70 -6.97
N PRO A 53 -0.01 3.13 -7.92
CA PRO A 53 -0.88 2.00 -7.64
C PRO A 53 -0.16 0.77 -7.12
N GLU A 54 1.10 0.52 -7.52
CA GLU A 54 1.87 -0.64 -7.07
C GLU A 54 2.08 -0.65 -5.53
N PHE A 55 2.67 0.39 -4.98
CA PHE A 55 2.84 0.51 -3.53
C PHE A 55 1.57 0.98 -2.82
N GLY A 56 0.67 1.66 -3.52
CA GLY A 56 -0.63 2.07 -3.01
C GLY A 56 -1.53 0.89 -2.64
N LEU A 57 -1.58 -0.14 -3.49
CA LEU A 57 -2.30 -1.38 -3.20
C LEU A 57 -1.72 -2.09 -1.98
N MET A 58 -0.39 -2.22 -1.88
CA MET A 58 0.28 -2.80 -0.71
C MET A 58 -0.03 -2.00 0.56
N SER A 59 -0.02 -0.67 0.48
CA SER A 59 -0.36 0.22 1.61
C SER A 59 -1.79 0.02 2.10
N LEU A 60 -2.76 -0.20 1.21
CA LEU A 60 -4.13 -0.52 1.60
C LEU A 60 -4.21 -1.85 2.37
N GLY A 61 -3.42 -2.85 1.97
CA GLY A 61 -3.31 -4.12 2.68
C GLY A 61 -2.76 -3.94 4.10
N ILE A 62 -1.60 -3.27 4.21
CA ILE A 62 -0.98 -2.95 5.52
C ILE A 62 -1.92 -2.16 6.42
N MET A 63 -2.68 -1.19 5.85
CA MET A 63 -3.67 -0.42 6.60
C MET A 63 -4.68 -1.33 7.31
N VAL A 64 -5.23 -2.32 6.60
CA VAL A 64 -6.26 -3.22 7.19
C VAL A 64 -5.67 -4.02 8.34
N CYS A 65 -4.43 -4.51 8.22
CA CYS A 65 -3.73 -5.19 9.31
C CYS A 65 -3.42 -4.23 10.46
N MET A 66 -2.95 -3.02 10.19
CA MET A 66 -2.58 -2.03 11.21
C MET A 66 -3.78 -1.60 12.04
N ILE A 67 -4.99 -1.53 11.48
CA ILE A 67 -6.23 -1.26 12.22
C ILE A 67 -6.47 -2.30 13.32
N THR A 68 -6.03 -3.56 13.16
CA THR A 68 -6.16 -4.59 14.19
C THR A 68 -5.01 -4.58 15.21
N GLY A 69 -4.07 -3.65 15.11
CA GLY A 69 -2.85 -3.57 15.94
C GLY A 69 -1.73 -4.48 15.46
N GLY A 70 -1.82 -5.05 14.24
CA GLY A 70 -0.76 -5.83 13.60
C GLY A 70 -0.18 -5.09 12.40
N ILE A 71 1.09 -5.34 12.07
CA ILE A 71 1.73 -4.81 10.88
C ILE A 71 2.11 -5.99 9.98
N ASP A 72 1.73 -5.92 8.70
CA ASP A 72 2.11 -6.91 7.70
C ASP A 72 3.30 -6.39 6.87
N LEU A 73 4.49 -6.90 7.18
CA LEU A 73 5.73 -6.56 6.48
C LEU A 73 6.04 -7.56 5.36
N SER A 74 5.21 -8.58 5.15
CA SER A 74 5.41 -9.57 4.09
C SER A 74 4.91 -9.14 2.72
N THR A 75 4.23 -7.98 2.63
CA THR A 75 3.53 -7.53 1.42
C THR A 75 4.43 -7.50 0.18
N VAL A 76 5.69 -7.05 0.31
CA VAL A 76 6.65 -7.00 -0.80
C VAL A 76 7.11 -8.42 -1.19
N GLY A 77 7.40 -9.28 -0.21
CA GLY A 77 7.75 -10.68 -0.47
C GLY A 77 6.62 -11.43 -1.19
N VAL A 78 5.37 -11.24 -0.76
CA VAL A 78 4.18 -11.81 -1.42
C VAL A 78 4.03 -11.26 -2.84
N ALA A 79 4.17 -9.95 -3.04
CA ALA A 79 4.07 -9.30 -4.34
C ALA A 79 5.10 -9.84 -5.32
N ASN A 80 6.36 -9.99 -4.89
CA ASN A 80 7.44 -10.53 -5.71
C ASN A 80 7.24 -12.01 -6.03
N LEU A 81 6.87 -12.83 -5.05
CA LEU A 81 6.59 -14.25 -5.29
C LEU A 81 5.46 -14.44 -6.30
N VAL A 82 4.35 -13.71 -6.11
CA VAL A 82 3.21 -13.77 -7.03
C VAL A 82 3.60 -13.30 -8.43
N SER A 83 4.37 -12.20 -8.53
CA SER A 83 4.89 -11.69 -9.81
C SER A 83 5.76 -12.71 -10.52
N ILE A 84 6.66 -13.40 -9.81
CA ILE A 84 7.53 -14.45 -10.35
C ILE A 84 6.69 -15.61 -10.86
N CYS A 85 5.77 -16.14 -10.06
CA CYS A 85 4.95 -17.28 -10.44
C CYS A 85 4.08 -16.97 -11.66
N THR A 86 3.43 -15.81 -11.68
CA THR A 86 2.58 -15.40 -12.80
C THR A 86 3.39 -15.09 -14.06
N ALA A 87 4.57 -14.47 -13.92
CA ALA A 87 5.50 -14.22 -15.02
C ALA A 87 5.99 -15.53 -15.65
N THR A 88 6.39 -16.50 -14.81
CA THR A 88 6.83 -17.81 -15.25
C THR A 88 5.71 -18.57 -15.96
N LEU A 89 4.49 -18.52 -15.42
CA LEU A 89 3.31 -19.12 -16.06
C LEU A 89 3.03 -18.47 -17.43
N MET A 90 3.03 -17.14 -17.53
CA MET A 90 2.82 -16.45 -18.80
C MET A 90 3.86 -16.84 -19.85
N LYS A 91 5.12 -17.00 -19.45
CA LYS A 91 6.19 -17.44 -20.35
C LYS A 91 6.06 -18.90 -20.78
N ALA A 92 5.58 -19.77 -19.88
CA ALA A 92 5.38 -21.18 -20.20
C ALA A 92 4.25 -21.44 -21.20
N VAL A 93 3.24 -20.54 -21.24
CA VAL A 93 2.11 -20.64 -22.19
C VAL A 93 2.21 -19.68 -23.37
N ALA A 94 3.29 -18.90 -23.45
CA ALA A 94 3.54 -17.99 -24.57
C ALA A 94 3.92 -18.77 -25.84
N THR A 95 3.49 -18.26 -27.00
CA THR A 95 3.89 -18.75 -28.30
C THR A 95 5.34 -18.40 -28.64
N GLU A 96 5.89 -18.97 -29.72
CA GLU A 96 7.25 -18.63 -30.20
C GLU A 96 7.41 -17.14 -30.48
N GLU A 97 6.34 -16.45 -30.89
CA GLU A 97 6.29 -14.99 -31.11
C GLU A 97 6.14 -14.19 -29.80
N ASN A 98 6.18 -14.85 -28.64
CA ASN A 98 6.00 -14.26 -27.32
C ASN A 98 4.61 -13.63 -27.12
N GLU A 99 3.57 -14.23 -27.70
CA GLU A 99 2.17 -13.87 -27.54
C GLU A 99 1.45 -14.84 -26.60
N ILE A 100 0.42 -14.37 -25.93
CA ILE A 100 -0.47 -15.16 -25.06
C ILE A 100 -1.92 -14.93 -25.47
N ALA A 101 -2.74 -15.97 -25.23
CA ALA A 101 -4.18 -15.81 -25.42
C ALA A 101 -4.77 -14.82 -24.38
N VAL A 102 -5.77 -14.04 -24.82
CA VAL A 102 -6.38 -12.96 -24.00
C VAL A 102 -6.85 -13.47 -22.62
N TYR A 103 -7.37 -14.69 -22.56
CA TYR A 103 -7.87 -15.28 -21.31
C TYR A 103 -6.77 -15.62 -20.30
N VAL A 104 -5.49 -15.65 -20.70
CA VAL A 104 -4.36 -15.91 -19.79
C VAL A 104 -4.18 -14.76 -18.79
N ILE A 105 -4.44 -13.52 -19.21
CA ILE A 105 -4.32 -12.34 -18.34
C ILE A 105 -5.27 -12.44 -17.14
N PRO A 106 -6.60 -12.56 -17.32
CA PRO A 106 -7.51 -12.71 -16.18
C PRO A 106 -7.23 -13.97 -15.37
N LEU A 107 -6.79 -15.06 -15.98
CA LEU A 107 -6.37 -16.26 -15.25
C LEU A 107 -5.19 -15.97 -14.32
N CYS A 108 -4.17 -15.24 -14.77
CA CYS A 108 -3.05 -14.81 -13.93
C CYS A 108 -3.50 -13.94 -12.76
N PHE A 109 -4.48 -13.05 -12.95
CA PHE A 109 -5.06 -12.28 -11.85
C PHE A 109 -5.79 -13.15 -10.83
N VAL A 110 -6.54 -14.15 -11.27
CA VAL A 110 -7.21 -15.12 -10.37
C VAL A 110 -6.16 -15.89 -9.56
N ILE A 111 -5.12 -16.39 -10.22
CA ILE A 111 -4.00 -17.12 -9.57
C ILE A 111 -3.31 -16.16 -8.57
N ALA A 112 -3.03 -14.94 -8.95
CA ALA A 112 -2.41 -13.93 -8.08
C ALA A 112 -3.24 -13.69 -6.81
N ILE A 113 -4.56 -13.53 -6.94
CA ILE A 113 -5.49 -13.35 -5.81
C ILE A 113 -5.48 -14.58 -4.90
N LEU A 114 -5.54 -15.78 -5.47
CA LEU A 114 -5.51 -17.03 -4.69
C LEU A 114 -4.18 -17.22 -3.94
N MET A 115 -3.05 -16.97 -4.60
CA MET A 115 -1.73 -17.02 -3.97
C MET A 115 -1.59 -15.97 -2.87
N GLY A 116 -2.00 -14.72 -3.13
CA GLY A 116 -1.99 -13.65 -2.14
C GLY A 116 -2.87 -13.97 -0.93
N ALA A 117 -4.08 -14.50 -1.18
CA ALA A 117 -4.98 -14.95 -0.12
C ALA A 117 -4.37 -16.10 0.71
N ALA A 118 -3.72 -17.07 0.08
CA ALA A 118 -3.07 -18.17 0.76
C ALA A 118 -1.87 -17.72 1.61
N ALA A 119 -1.01 -16.85 1.07
CA ALA A 119 0.11 -16.25 1.79
C ALA A 119 -0.37 -15.41 2.99
N GLY A 120 -1.39 -14.58 2.78
CA GLY A 120 -2.02 -13.81 3.85
C GLY A 120 -2.70 -14.71 4.90
N ALA A 121 -3.40 -15.78 4.48
CA ALA A 121 -3.99 -16.74 5.41
C ALA A 121 -2.93 -17.42 6.27
N PHE A 122 -1.78 -17.76 5.71
CA PHE A 122 -0.64 -18.31 6.43
C PHE A 122 -0.12 -17.33 7.48
N ASN A 123 0.09 -16.07 7.13
CA ASN A 123 0.45 -15.02 8.10
C ASN A 123 -0.61 -14.87 9.20
N GLY A 124 -1.88 -14.80 8.80
CA GLY A 124 -2.98 -14.71 9.74
C GLY A 124 -3.07 -15.91 10.69
N PHE A 125 -2.75 -17.11 10.22
CA PHE A 125 -2.65 -18.31 11.04
C PHE A 125 -1.51 -18.20 12.07
N LEU A 126 -0.30 -17.80 11.65
CA LEU A 126 0.85 -17.60 12.54
C LEU A 126 0.55 -16.59 13.65
N VAL A 127 -0.06 -15.47 13.28
CA VAL A 127 -0.38 -14.39 14.24
C VAL A 127 -1.53 -14.78 15.16
N SER A 128 -2.61 -15.40 14.63
CA SER A 128 -3.83 -15.60 15.41
C SER A 128 -3.86 -16.91 16.18
N ARG A 129 -3.32 -17.99 15.62
CA ARG A 129 -3.35 -19.34 16.22
C ARG A 129 -2.06 -19.69 16.93
N VAL A 130 -0.91 -19.47 16.26
CA VAL A 130 0.41 -19.73 16.87
C VAL A 130 0.78 -18.61 17.85
N ARG A 131 0.16 -17.42 17.73
CA ARG A 131 0.36 -16.23 18.59
C ARG A 131 1.77 -15.66 18.49
N ILE A 132 2.39 -15.74 17.32
CA ILE A 132 3.65 -15.06 17.05
C ILE A 132 3.35 -13.55 16.91
N PRO A 133 4.16 -12.65 17.50
CA PRO A 133 4.04 -11.22 17.28
C PRO A 133 3.97 -10.88 15.80
N PRO A 134 3.02 -10.03 15.34
CA PRO A 134 2.77 -9.76 13.93
C PRO A 134 4.03 -9.39 13.13
N ILE A 135 4.83 -8.48 13.67
CA ILE A 135 6.06 -8.01 13.03
C ILE A 135 7.03 -9.19 12.78
N LEU A 136 7.25 -10.05 13.78
CA LEU A 136 8.15 -11.18 13.65
C LEU A 136 7.63 -12.23 12.67
N ALA A 137 6.32 -12.54 12.73
CA ALA A 137 5.69 -13.47 11.81
C ALA A 137 5.83 -12.99 10.36
N THR A 138 5.49 -11.71 10.09
CA THR A 138 5.46 -11.17 8.73
C THR A 138 6.85 -10.84 8.18
N LEU A 139 7.83 -10.51 9.01
CA LEU A 139 9.23 -10.43 8.59
C LEU A 139 9.76 -11.82 8.20
N GLY A 140 9.55 -12.84 9.05
CA GLY A 140 9.99 -14.20 8.75
C GLY A 140 9.35 -14.75 7.47
N THR A 141 8.06 -14.51 7.26
CA THR A 141 7.38 -14.94 6.04
C THR A 141 7.77 -14.10 4.81
N SER A 142 8.12 -12.83 4.97
CA SER A 142 8.69 -12.01 3.90
C SER A 142 9.96 -12.64 3.34
N GLU A 143 10.89 -13.02 4.22
CA GLU A 143 12.13 -13.70 3.84
C GLU A 143 11.86 -15.09 3.23
N LEU A 144 10.88 -15.83 3.78
CA LEU A 144 10.48 -17.13 3.23
C LEU A 144 9.96 -16.98 1.79
N PHE A 145 9.04 -16.05 1.54
CA PHE A 145 8.46 -15.83 0.20
C PHE A 145 9.51 -15.31 -0.80
N THR A 146 10.40 -14.42 -0.35
CA THR A 146 11.55 -13.97 -1.13
C THR A 146 12.49 -15.12 -1.48
N GLY A 147 12.83 -15.96 -0.50
CA GLY A 147 13.65 -17.15 -0.70
C GLY A 147 13.05 -18.15 -1.69
N ILE A 148 11.73 -18.41 -1.60
CA ILE A 148 11.01 -19.26 -2.57
C ILE A 148 11.12 -18.64 -3.97
N GLY A 149 10.93 -17.33 -4.11
CA GLY A 149 11.08 -16.64 -5.38
C GLY A 149 12.49 -16.75 -5.97
N ILE A 150 13.53 -16.66 -5.14
CA ILE A 150 14.93 -16.86 -5.55
C ILE A 150 15.16 -18.29 -6.04
N VAL A 151 14.66 -19.30 -5.32
CA VAL A 151 14.81 -20.71 -5.70
C VAL A 151 14.12 -21.00 -7.03
N ILE A 152 12.89 -20.49 -7.26
CA ILE A 152 12.16 -20.70 -8.52
C ILE A 152 12.90 -20.08 -9.72
N THR A 153 13.64 -18.98 -9.50
CA THR A 153 14.26 -18.20 -10.58
C THR A 153 15.78 -18.40 -10.70
N ASP A 154 16.40 -19.24 -9.85
CA ASP A 154 17.85 -19.32 -9.70
C ASP A 154 18.50 -17.94 -9.49
N GLY A 155 17.79 -17.04 -8.79
CA GLY A 155 18.22 -15.65 -8.52
C GLY A 155 18.17 -14.73 -9.75
N LYS A 156 17.69 -15.19 -10.90
CA LYS A 156 17.63 -14.40 -12.14
C LYS A 156 16.29 -13.69 -12.28
N ALA A 157 16.28 -12.58 -13.03
CA ALA A 157 15.05 -11.92 -13.37
C ALA A 157 14.26 -12.70 -14.44
N VAL A 158 12.96 -12.89 -14.23
CA VAL A 158 12.04 -13.38 -15.27
C VAL A 158 11.64 -12.17 -16.12
N SER A 159 12.29 -12.00 -17.25
CA SER A 159 12.12 -10.86 -18.16
C SER A 159 11.54 -11.29 -19.51
N LYS A 160 11.30 -10.31 -20.40
CA LYS A 160 10.71 -10.51 -21.72
C LYS A 160 9.32 -11.14 -21.62
N LEU A 161 8.44 -10.50 -20.87
CA LEU A 161 7.05 -10.91 -20.74
C LEU A 161 6.29 -10.67 -22.06
N PRO A 162 5.20 -11.40 -22.30
CA PRO A 162 4.35 -11.17 -23.46
C PRO A 162 3.88 -9.71 -23.52
N ARG A 163 4.05 -9.07 -24.68
CA ARG A 163 3.72 -7.63 -24.88
C ARG A 163 2.27 -7.33 -24.55
N MET A 164 1.39 -8.28 -24.80
CA MET A 164 -0.04 -8.16 -24.52
C MET A 164 -0.33 -7.87 -23.05
N TYR A 165 0.40 -8.49 -22.11
CA TYR A 165 0.22 -8.24 -20.69
C TYR A 165 0.58 -6.80 -20.30
N SER A 166 1.81 -6.37 -20.64
CA SER A 166 2.25 -5.00 -20.35
C SER A 166 1.37 -3.96 -21.03
N SER A 167 0.97 -4.18 -22.30
CA SER A 167 0.12 -3.24 -23.02
C SER A 167 -1.29 -3.16 -22.45
N ALA A 168 -1.87 -4.28 -21.98
CA ALA A 168 -3.19 -4.28 -21.37
C ALA A 168 -3.23 -3.49 -20.05
N ILE A 169 -2.23 -3.71 -19.17
CA ILE A 169 -2.17 -3.05 -17.86
C ILE A 169 -1.69 -1.60 -17.97
N ASN A 170 -0.72 -1.31 -18.85
CA ASN A 170 -0.19 0.04 -19.05
C ASN A 170 -1.01 0.86 -20.06
N SER A 171 -2.17 0.36 -20.48
CA SER A 171 -3.09 1.08 -21.35
C SER A 171 -3.68 2.31 -20.65
N LYS A 172 -4.20 3.23 -21.48
CA LYS A 172 -4.89 4.43 -20.98
C LYS A 172 -6.33 4.40 -21.45
N ILE A 173 -7.27 4.40 -20.51
CA ILE A 173 -8.69 4.50 -20.79
C ILE A 173 -8.97 5.91 -21.34
N PHE A 174 -9.60 5.98 -22.51
CA PHE A 174 -9.83 7.23 -23.27
C PHE A 174 -8.55 8.07 -23.51
N GLY A 175 -7.37 7.44 -23.53
CA GLY A 175 -6.09 8.13 -23.70
C GLY A 175 -5.62 9.00 -22.53
N LEU A 176 -6.41 9.08 -21.45
CA LEU A 176 -6.18 9.99 -20.31
C LEU A 176 -5.86 9.24 -19.00
N ILE A 177 -6.65 8.24 -18.64
CA ILE A 177 -6.60 7.59 -17.33
C ILE A 177 -5.81 6.28 -17.43
N PRO A 178 -4.66 6.14 -16.74
CA PRO A 178 -3.93 4.89 -16.68
C PRO A 178 -4.79 3.77 -16.05
N THR A 179 -4.77 2.58 -16.64
CA THR A 179 -5.54 1.43 -16.16
C THR A 179 -5.15 1.03 -14.73
N GLN A 180 -3.87 1.18 -14.37
CA GLN A 180 -3.39 0.94 -13.00
C GLN A 180 -4.10 1.80 -11.96
N LEU A 181 -4.39 3.07 -12.29
CA LEU A 181 -5.15 3.95 -11.40
C LEU A 181 -6.56 3.42 -11.15
N VAL A 182 -7.19 2.83 -12.16
CA VAL A 182 -8.53 2.25 -12.03
C VAL A 182 -8.50 1.03 -11.10
N PHE A 183 -7.50 0.14 -11.26
CA PHE A 183 -7.31 -0.98 -10.32
C PHE A 183 -7.16 -0.51 -8.89
N PHE A 184 -6.33 0.52 -8.66
CA PHE A 184 -6.16 1.11 -7.34
C PHE A 184 -7.46 1.71 -6.80
N ALA A 185 -8.17 2.50 -7.62
CA ALA A 185 -9.42 3.15 -7.21
C ALA A 185 -10.52 2.14 -6.86
N VAL A 186 -10.66 1.07 -7.66
CA VAL A 186 -11.59 -0.02 -7.38
C VAL A 186 -11.25 -0.70 -6.06
N MET A 187 -9.97 -1.03 -5.85
CA MET A 187 -9.55 -1.69 -4.61
C MET A 187 -9.68 -0.77 -3.39
N ALA A 188 -9.33 0.51 -3.51
CA ALA A 188 -9.57 1.50 -2.45
C ALA A 188 -11.06 1.62 -2.10
N MET A 189 -11.95 1.58 -3.09
CA MET A 189 -13.40 1.58 -2.88
C MET A 189 -13.88 0.30 -2.20
N VAL A 190 -13.36 -0.87 -2.57
CA VAL A 190 -13.67 -2.15 -1.93
C VAL A 190 -13.23 -2.12 -0.46
N ILE A 191 -12.01 -1.70 -0.17
CA ILE A 191 -11.51 -1.60 1.21
C ILE A 191 -12.33 -0.57 2.01
N TRP A 192 -12.63 0.59 1.41
CA TRP A 192 -13.51 1.58 2.05
C TRP A 192 -14.88 1.00 2.39
N PHE A 193 -15.50 0.28 1.46
CA PHE A 193 -16.80 -0.37 1.67
C PHE A 193 -16.71 -1.43 2.79
N LEU A 194 -15.70 -2.30 2.74
CA LEU A 194 -15.48 -3.32 3.77
C LEU A 194 -15.31 -2.70 5.17
N LEU A 195 -14.55 -1.61 5.28
CA LEU A 195 -14.29 -0.97 6.57
C LEU A 195 -15.45 -0.14 7.09
N MET A 196 -16.15 0.60 6.22
CA MET A 196 -17.14 1.61 6.63
C MET A 196 -18.58 1.12 6.57
N ARG A 197 -18.88 0.07 5.77
CA ARG A 197 -20.24 -0.36 5.47
C ARG A 197 -20.54 -1.79 5.89
N THR A 198 -19.57 -2.54 6.42
CA THR A 198 -19.79 -3.94 6.82
C THR A 198 -19.51 -4.17 8.31
N THR A 199 -20.13 -5.23 8.85
CA THR A 199 -19.87 -5.69 10.22
C THR A 199 -18.43 -6.17 10.41
N TYR A 200 -17.73 -6.54 9.34
CA TYR A 200 -16.31 -6.88 9.36
C TYR A 200 -15.48 -5.67 9.83
N GLY A 201 -15.69 -4.50 9.21
CA GLY A 201 -14.98 -3.28 9.58
C GLY A 201 -15.18 -2.94 11.06
N THR A 202 -16.42 -2.88 11.53
CA THR A 202 -16.70 -2.60 12.95
C THR A 202 -15.94 -3.54 13.89
N LYS A 203 -15.92 -4.85 13.57
CA LYS A 203 -15.25 -5.85 14.40
C LYS A 203 -13.73 -5.70 14.41
N ILE A 204 -13.08 -5.38 13.28
CA ILE A 204 -11.62 -5.18 13.27
C ILE A 204 -11.19 -3.92 14.01
N TYR A 205 -11.97 -2.84 13.97
CA TYR A 205 -11.73 -1.65 14.81
C TYR A 205 -11.85 -1.98 16.29
N MET A 206 -12.84 -2.80 16.70
CA MET A 206 -12.98 -3.27 18.08
C MET A 206 -11.78 -4.11 18.53
N ILE A 207 -11.29 -5.04 17.67
CA ILE A 207 -10.09 -5.84 17.96
C ILE A 207 -8.89 -4.93 18.21
N GLY A 208 -8.68 -3.92 17.35
CA GLY A 208 -7.57 -2.98 17.48
C GLY A 208 -7.65 -2.09 18.70
N THR A 209 -8.85 -1.71 19.14
CA THR A 209 -9.02 -0.92 20.37
C THR A 209 -8.74 -1.75 21.61
N SER A 210 -9.29 -2.97 21.69
CA SER A 210 -9.03 -3.91 22.79
C SER A 210 -9.38 -5.33 22.35
N SER A 211 -8.37 -6.12 22.06
CA SER A 211 -8.55 -7.53 21.70
C SER A 211 -9.25 -8.33 22.82
N LYS A 212 -8.97 -8.01 24.10
CA LYS A 212 -9.65 -8.66 25.24
C LYS A 212 -11.14 -8.34 25.26
N ALA A 213 -11.52 -7.07 25.12
CA ALA A 213 -12.93 -6.66 25.11
C ALA A 213 -13.67 -7.28 23.91
N ALA A 214 -13.02 -7.37 22.73
CA ALA A 214 -13.59 -8.01 21.56
C ALA A 214 -13.92 -9.49 21.79
N VAL A 215 -13.03 -10.24 22.48
CA VAL A 215 -13.26 -11.65 22.84
C VAL A 215 -14.44 -11.77 23.82
N PHE A 216 -14.49 -10.92 24.85
CA PHE A 216 -15.63 -10.92 25.80
C PHE A 216 -16.97 -10.57 25.13
N SER A 217 -16.94 -9.80 24.05
CA SER A 217 -18.13 -9.50 23.23
C SER A 217 -18.50 -10.63 22.24
N GLY A 218 -17.89 -11.81 22.35
CA GLY A 218 -18.19 -12.99 21.51
C GLY A 218 -17.60 -12.90 20.09
N ILE A 219 -16.67 -11.98 19.82
CA ILE A 219 -16.05 -11.85 18.50
C ILE A 219 -15.00 -12.96 18.32
N ARG A 220 -15.11 -13.69 17.21
CA ARG A 220 -14.11 -14.73 16.81
C ARG A 220 -12.84 -14.05 16.25
N THR A 221 -12.01 -13.49 17.16
CA THR A 221 -10.84 -12.67 16.80
C THR A 221 -9.87 -13.41 15.90
N ASN A 222 -9.59 -14.71 16.15
CA ASN A 222 -8.67 -15.49 15.32
C ASN A 222 -9.09 -15.57 13.84
N LEU A 223 -10.37 -15.85 13.59
CA LEU A 223 -10.90 -15.93 12.23
C LEU A 223 -10.84 -14.56 11.52
N LEU A 224 -11.13 -13.49 12.26
CA LEU A 224 -11.08 -12.13 11.72
C LEU A 224 -9.65 -11.70 11.40
N LEU A 225 -8.67 -12.03 12.23
CA LEU A 225 -7.26 -11.78 11.95
C LEU A 225 -6.80 -12.53 10.69
N VAL A 226 -7.13 -13.83 10.55
CA VAL A 226 -6.83 -14.57 9.31
C VAL A 226 -7.42 -13.86 8.08
N LYS A 227 -8.70 -13.46 8.12
CA LYS A 227 -9.33 -12.72 7.01
C LYS A 227 -8.64 -11.39 6.75
N THR A 228 -8.19 -10.69 7.79
CA THR A 228 -7.49 -9.41 7.68
C THR A 228 -6.16 -9.56 6.93
N TYR A 229 -5.36 -10.56 7.31
CA TYR A 229 -4.10 -10.85 6.59
C TYR A 229 -4.34 -11.40 5.18
N MET A 230 -5.42 -12.17 4.95
CA MET A 230 -5.82 -12.57 3.58
C MET A 230 -6.08 -11.36 2.69
N ILE A 231 -6.80 -10.36 3.18
CA ILE A 231 -7.06 -9.12 2.44
C ILE A 231 -5.73 -8.39 2.16
N SER A 232 -4.82 -8.33 3.13
CA SER A 232 -3.48 -7.75 2.94
C SER A 232 -2.70 -8.48 1.84
N GLY A 233 -2.68 -9.81 1.88
CA GLY A 233 -2.02 -10.63 0.87
C GLY A 233 -2.62 -10.45 -0.53
N ILE A 234 -3.94 -10.33 -0.66
CA ILE A 234 -4.61 -10.04 -1.94
C ILE A 234 -4.18 -8.67 -2.46
N CYS A 235 -4.16 -7.64 -1.60
CA CYS A 235 -3.70 -6.30 -1.97
C CYS A 235 -2.23 -6.33 -2.42
N ALA A 236 -1.38 -7.06 -1.71
CA ALA A 236 0.03 -7.25 -2.06
C ALA A 236 0.20 -7.94 -3.42
N ALA A 237 -0.56 -9.01 -3.68
CA ALA A 237 -0.55 -9.72 -4.95
C ALA A 237 -0.95 -8.83 -6.13
N LEU A 238 -2.02 -8.05 -5.96
CA LEU A 238 -2.47 -7.09 -6.99
C LEU A 238 -1.44 -5.98 -7.21
N GLY A 239 -0.79 -5.47 -6.15
CA GLY A 239 0.34 -4.55 -6.26
C GLY A 239 1.50 -5.15 -7.03
N GLY A 240 1.82 -6.43 -6.80
CA GLY A 240 2.81 -7.20 -7.54
C GLY A 240 2.48 -7.35 -9.02
N MET A 241 1.20 -7.58 -9.37
CA MET A 241 0.76 -7.63 -10.78
C MET A 241 0.93 -6.28 -11.49
N VAL A 242 0.64 -5.17 -10.82
CA VAL A 242 0.89 -3.83 -11.38
C VAL A 242 2.39 -3.58 -11.55
N MET A 243 3.20 -3.92 -10.54
CA MET A 243 4.66 -3.80 -10.58
C MET A 243 5.27 -4.64 -11.73
N LEU A 244 4.77 -5.87 -11.93
CA LEU A 244 5.16 -6.75 -13.02
C LEU A 244 4.93 -6.11 -14.40
N ALA A 245 3.80 -5.44 -14.58
CA ALA A 245 3.46 -4.76 -15.83
C ALA A 245 4.35 -3.51 -16.06
N ASN A 246 4.62 -2.74 -14.99
CA ASN A 246 5.44 -1.53 -15.07
C ASN A 246 6.91 -1.84 -15.40
N TYR A 247 7.49 -2.88 -14.79
CA TYR A 247 8.90 -3.25 -14.99
C TYR A 247 9.12 -4.22 -16.14
N ASN A 248 8.05 -4.83 -16.65
CA ASN A 248 8.11 -5.89 -17.68
C ASN A 248 9.08 -7.03 -17.29
N SER A 249 9.23 -7.24 -16.01
CA SER A 249 10.10 -8.27 -15.42
C SER A 249 9.70 -8.54 -13.97
N ALA A 250 9.98 -9.73 -13.47
CA ALA A 250 9.82 -10.11 -12.07
C ALA A 250 11.15 -10.54 -11.48
N ARG A 251 11.42 -10.12 -10.23
CA ARG A 251 12.61 -10.49 -9.46
C ARG A 251 12.29 -10.49 -7.98
N ALA A 252 12.96 -11.32 -7.21
CA ALA A 252 12.65 -11.50 -5.79
C ALA A 252 12.98 -10.28 -4.92
N ASP A 253 13.86 -9.39 -5.37
CA ASP A 253 14.34 -8.21 -4.65
C ASP A 253 13.74 -6.87 -5.14
N TYR A 254 12.76 -6.91 -6.04
CA TYR A 254 12.09 -5.67 -6.47
C TYR A 254 11.28 -5.04 -5.35
N GLY A 255 11.28 -3.73 -5.31
CA GLY A 255 10.45 -2.96 -4.39
C GLY A 255 10.77 -3.15 -2.90
N THR A 256 11.96 -3.59 -2.52
CA THR A 256 12.36 -3.78 -1.09
C THR A 256 12.16 -2.50 -0.27
N VAL A 257 12.35 -1.33 -0.89
CA VAL A 257 12.11 -0.02 -0.27
C VAL A 257 10.63 0.19 0.08
N TYR A 258 9.71 -0.45 -0.67
CA TYR A 258 8.26 -0.29 -0.45
C TYR A 258 7.80 -0.84 0.90
N THR A 259 8.51 -1.79 1.50
CA THR A 259 8.13 -2.33 2.82
C THR A 259 8.02 -1.21 3.85
N LEU A 260 9.07 -0.39 4.01
CA LEU A 260 9.05 0.73 4.94
C LEU A 260 8.24 1.92 4.43
N GLN A 261 8.26 2.17 3.12
CA GLN A 261 7.48 3.23 2.50
C GLN A 261 5.98 3.05 2.69
N CYS A 262 5.45 1.84 2.51
CA CYS A 262 4.03 1.55 2.72
C CYS A 262 3.61 1.71 4.18
N VAL A 263 4.46 1.30 5.14
CA VAL A 263 4.21 1.54 6.57
C VAL A 263 4.16 3.05 6.86
N LEU A 264 5.14 3.82 6.33
CA LEU A 264 5.15 5.28 6.44
C LEU A 264 3.87 5.91 5.89
N ILE A 265 3.42 5.48 4.70
CA ILE A 265 2.18 5.95 4.07
C ILE A 265 0.98 5.74 5.00
N VAL A 266 0.85 4.55 5.57
CA VAL A 266 -0.28 4.19 6.41
C VAL A 266 -0.30 5.01 7.70
N VAL A 267 0.86 5.19 8.34
CA VAL A 267 1.01 6.02 9.55
C VAL A 267 0.77 7.50 9.24
N LEU A 268 1.36 8.00 8.15
CA LEU A 268 1.16 9.38 7.69
C LEU A 268 -0.32 9.63 7.32
N GLY A 269 -1.01 8.61 6.79
CA GLY A 269 -2.45 8.62 6.51
C GLY A 269 -3.33 8.65 7.76
N GLY A 270 -2.75 8.61 8.96
CA GLY A 270 -3.44 8.73 10.25
C GLY A 270 -4.02 7.41 10.77
N VAL A 271 -3.49 6.28 10.32
CA VAL A 271 -3.77 4.98 10.93
C VAL A 271 -2.89 4.82 12.18
N ASN A 272 -3.50 4.43 13.29
CA ASN A 272 -2.76 4.22 14.53
C ASN A 272 -2.00 2.89 14.49
N PRO A 273 -0.67 2.87 14.66
CA PRO A 273 0.10 1.63 14.71
C PRO A 273 -0.32 0.67 15.84
N ASN A 274 -0.88 1.21 16.92
CA ASN A 274 -1.41 0.42 18.02
C ASN A 274 -2.82 -0.14 17.76
N GLY A 275 -3.41 0.17 16.59
CA GLY A 275 -4.73 -0.29 16.17
C GLY A 275 -5.89 0.63 16.58
N GLY A 276 -7.09 0.20 16.24
CA GLY A 276 -8.36 0.80 16.66
C GLY A 276 -8.79 2.05 15.88
N SER A 277 -7.95 2.63 15.05
CA SER A 277 -8.31 3.82 14.25
C SER A 277 -7.57 3.90 12.93
N GLY A 278 -8.22 4.53 11.93
CA GLY A 278 -7.67 4.74 10.59
C GLY A 278 -8.77 4.99 9.57
N LYS A 279 -8.46 5.70 8.49
CA LYS A 279 -9.40 5.99 7.40
C LYS A 279 -8.74 5.78 6.05
N VAL A 280 -9.44 5.11 5.13
CA VAL A 280 -8.96 4.89 3.75
C VAL A 280 -8.62 6.22 3.06
N SER A 281 -9.45 7.25 3.24
CA SER A 281 -9.22 8.58 2.66
C SER A 281 -7.89 9.20 3.09
N GLY A 282 -7.49 9.02 4.35
CA GLY A 282 -6.20 9.50 4.84
C GLY A 282 -5.02 8.78 4.16
N VAL A 283 -5.12 7.44 4.04
CA VAL A 283 -4.08 6.63 3.38
C VAL A 283 -3.99 6.97 1.88
N VAL A 284 -5.12 7.11 1.18
CA VAL A 284 -5.13 7.53 -0.23
C VAL A 284 -4.48 8.90 -0.43
N LEU A 285 -4.78 9.88 0.43
CA LEU A 285 -4.13 11.20 0.38
C LEU A 285 -2.63 11.12 0.67
N ALA A 286 -2.21 10.27 1.62
CA ALA A 286 -0.80 10.06 1.92
C ALA A 286 -0.05 9.41 0.74
N ILE A 287 -0.67 8.44 0.05
CA ILE A 287 -0.12 7.86 -1.18
C ILE A 287 0.10 8.96 -2.24
N CYS A 288 -0.92 9.77 -2.50
CA CYS A 288 -0.83 10.88 -3.46
C CYS A 288 0.26 11.89 -3.07
N LEU A 289 0.33 12.28 -1.79
CA LEU A 289 1.35 13.20 -1.29
C LEU A 289 2.76 12.65 -1.52
N LEU A 290 3.00 11.39 -1.15
CA LEU A 290 4.32 10.78 -1.30
C LEU A 290 4.72 10.63 -2.78
N GLN A 291 3.78 10.26 -3.65
CA GLN A 291 4.03 10.24 -5.09
C GLN A 291 4.37 11.63 -5.65
N MET A 292 3.65 12.66 -5.21
CA MET A 292 3.95 14.05 -5.60
C MET A 292 5.35 14.47 -5.13
N LEU A 293 5.72 14.13 -3.90
CA LEU A 293 7.06 14.40 -3.35
C LEU A 293 8.14 13.67 -4.16
N GLN A 294 7.99 12.37 -4.38
CA GLN A 294 8.95 11.55 -5.12
C GLN A 294 9.14 12.07 -6.56
N THR A 295 8.04 12.32 -7.25
CA THR A 295 8.09 12.83 -8.62
C THR A 295 8.68 14.24 -8.68
N GLY A 296 8.34 15.10 -7.71
CA GLY A 296 8.90 16.44 -7.63
C GLY A 296 10.40 16.44 -7.37
N ILE A 297 10.89 15.63 -6.43
CA ILE A 297 12.33 15.48 -6.16
C ILE A 297 13.08 15.04 -7.42
N ASN A 298 12.53 14.08 -8.17
CA ASN A 298 13.13 13.60 -9.42
C ASN A 298 13.18 14.66 -10.54
N ARG A 299 12.53 15.82 -10.39
CA ARG A 299 12.63 16.96 -11.34
C ARG A 299 13.84 17.87 -11.08
N PHE A 300 14.61 17.60 -10.04
CA PHE A 300 15.86 18.31 -9.74
C PHE A 300 17.06 17.46 -10.16
N PRO A 301 17.77 17.81 -11.26
CA PRO A 301 18.89 17.01 -11.78
C PRO A 301 20.06 16.84 -10.79
N GLN A 302 20.17 17.75 -9.84
CA GLN A 302 21.22 17.74 -8.80
C GLN A 302 20.97 16.69 -7.71
N ILE A 303 19.73 16.20 -7.59
CA ILE A 303 19.36 15.23 -6.55
C ILE A 303 19.30 13.85 -7.20
N SER A 304 20.26 13.01 -6.87
CA SER A 304 20.25 11.61 -7.31
C SER A 304 19.08 10.87 -6.66
N SER A 305 18.47 9.95 -7.40
CA SER A 305 17.40 9.06 -6.91
C SER A 305 17.85 8.20 -5.71
N TYR A 306 19.14 8.03 -5.47
CA TYR A 306 19.66 7.37 -4.26
C TYR A 306 19.29 8.09 -2.95
N TYR A 307 19.08 9.39 -2.98
CA TYR A 307 18.64 10.15 -1.79
C TYR A 307 17.20 9.88 -1.41
N ILE A 308 16.40 9.30 -2.29
CA ILE A 308 14.98 9.02 -2.04
C ILE A 308 14.82 8.10 -0.82
N SER A 309 15.59 7.02 -0.74
CA SER A 309 15.57 6.09 0.40
C SER A 309 15.97 6.75 1.71
N LEU A 310 16.98 7.64 1.69
CA LEU A 310 17.39 8.42 2.85
C LEU A 310 16.28 9.36 3.31
N ILE A 311 15.64 10.05 2.37
CA ILE A 311 14.52 10.96 2.65
C ILE A 311 13.37 10.20 3.29
N TRP A 312 12.98 9.03 2.75
CA TRP A 312 11.90 8.21 3.31
C TRP A 312 12.18 7.75 4.72
N GLY A 313 13.39 7.26 4.99
CA GLY A 313 13.80 6.87 6.34
C GLY A 313 13.76 8.05 7.31
N GLY A 314 14.30 9.21 6.91
CA GLY A 314 14.26 10.43 7.70
C GLY A 314 12.85 10.94 7.99
N VAL A 315 11.97 10.97 6.97
CA VAL A 315 10.56 11.37 7.12
C VAL A 315 9.81 10.40 8.03
N LEU A 316 10.05 9.08 7.92
CA LEU A 316 9.43 8.09 8.80
C LEU A 316 9.78 8.35 10.27
N ILE A 317 11.06 8.52 10.57
CA ILE A 317 11.52 8.82 11.95
C ILE A 317 10.89 10.11 12.46
N LEU A 318 10.91 11.17 11.65
CA LEU A 318 10.34 12.47 12.01
C LEU A 318 8.84 12.37 12.31
N VAL A 319 8.07 11.67 11.46
CA VAL A 319 6.62 11.47 11.65
C VAL A 319 6.35 10.66 12.92
N MET A 320 7.13 9.60 13.19
CA MET A 320 6.97 8.80 14.41
C MET A 320 7.27 9.62 15.66
N VAL A 321 8.32 10.42 15.65
CA VAL A 321 8.69 11.33 16.76
C VAL A 321 7.60 12.38 17.01
N LEU A 322 7.10 13.01 15.95
CA LEU A 322 6.01 14.00 16.07
C LEU A 322 4.71 13.37 16.60
N ASN A 323 4.37 12.17 16.15
CA ASN A 323 3.20 11.45 16.67
C ASN A 323 3.36 11.12 18.15
N TYR A 324 4.54 10.63 18.57
CA TYR A 324 4.83 10.33 19.96
C TYR A 324 4.65 11.55 20.87
N PHE A 325 5.23 12.71 20.50
CA PHE A 325 5.07 13.94 21.28
C PHE A 325 3.63 14.44 21.30
N THR A 326 2.88 14.27 20.22
CA THR A 326 1.48 14.69 20.14
C THR A 326 0.60 13.84 21.06
N GLU A 327 0.80 12.53 21.10
CA GLU A 327 0.06 11.64 22.01
C GLU A 327 0.43 11.88 23.48
N HIS A 328 1.71 12.05 23.78
CA HIS A 328 2.18 12.26 25.14
C HIS A 328 1.68 13.59 25.73
N ASN A 329 1.66 14.66 24.98
CA ASN A 329 1.11 15.95 25.41
C ASN A 329 -0.40 15.90 25.66
N ILE A 330 -1.15 15.08 24.92
CA ILE A 330 -2.59 14.89 25.15
C ILE A 330 -2.83 14.16 26.47
N HIS A 331 -2.01 13.18 26.84
CA HIS A 331 -2.09 12.50 28.13
C HIS A 331 -1.81 13.43 29.31
N LEU A 332 -0.79 14.29 29.21
CA LEU A 332 -0.44 15.27 30.24
C LEU A 332 -1.54 16.33 30.45
N ILE A 333 -2.22 16.76 29.39
CA ILE A 333 -3.33 17.72 29.49
C ILE A 333 -4.57 17.06 30.09
N LYS A 334 -4.83 15.78 29.81
CA LYS A 334 -5.94 15.06 30.45
C LYS A 334 -5.69 14.77 31.92
N SER A 335 -4.47 14.42 32.32
CA SER A 335 -4.13 14.16 33.73
C SER A 335 -4.13 15.42 34.61
N ARG A 336 -4.03 16.63 34.03
CA ARG A 336 -4.16 17.91 34.75
C ARG A 336 -5.60 18.41 34.88
N ARG A 337 -6.56 17.73 34.24
CA ARG A 337 -7.99 18.08 34.28
C ARG A 337 -8.84 17.06 35.09
N SER A 338 -8.24 15.98 35.52
CA SER A 338 -8.77 15.04 36.51
C SER A 338 -8.15 15.33 37.90
#